data_94fe4cd32495cf1559ecf240fc645373
#
_entry.id   94fe4cd32495cf1559ecf240fc645373
#
_cell.length_a   1.000
_cell.length_b   1.000
_cell.length_c   1.000
_cell.angle_alpha   90.00
_cell.angle_beta   90.00
_cell.angle_gamma   90.00
#
_symmetry.space_group_name_H-M   'P 1'
#
loop_
_entity.id
_entity.type
_entity.pdbx_description
1 polymer ?
#
loop_
_entity_poly.entity_id
_entity_poly.type
_entity_poly.pdbx_seq_one_letter_code
_entity_poly.pdbx_strand_id
1 'polypeptide(L)'
;VLGSRGLGDVYKRQLEGYATADQLKDSYFCANYAKGSSPEFEDAYKAEYGEDYPNGFAPLGYDAAKTVVYGVQAAEDAGLEAGTDEYKQAVNDAIASGTIEGITGTFTFDEHHDPVKKTAILTYVDGKPELKEMF
;
A
#
# COMPACT_ATOMS: atom_id res chain seq x y z
N VAL A 1 -15.16 14.16 -25.23
CA VAL A 1 -14.11 14.34 -24.23
C VAL A 1 -14.12 13.11 -23.35
N LEU A 2 -13.21 12.23 -23.58
CA LEU A 2 -12.87 11.19 -22.61
C LEU A 2 -12.24 11.93 -21.43
N GLY A 3 -13.08 12.29 -20.45
CA GLY A 3 -12.58 12.80 -19.19
C GLY A 3 -11.52 11.83 -18.69
N SER A 4 -10.35 12.35 -18.36
CA SER A 4 -9.28 11.62 -17.70
C SER A 4 -9.82 11.09 -16.37
N ARG A 5 -10.48 9.96 -16.40
CA ARG A 5 -10.74 9.18 -15.20
C ARG A 5 -9.39 8.69 -14.76
N GLY A 6 -9.03 9.00 -13.53
CA GLY A 6 -7.77 8.60 -12.96
C GLY A 6 -7.50 7.13 -13.29
N LEU A 7 -6.50 6.91 -14.12
CA LEU A 7 -6.04 5.59 -14.45
C LEU A 7 -5.39 5.06 -13.18
N GLY A 8 -6.08 4.19 -12.48
CA GLY A 8 -5.52 3.49 -11.34
C GLY A 8 -4.24 2.74 -11.73
N ASP A 9 -3.51 2.26 -10.76
CA ASP A 9 -2.21 1.60 -10.90
C ASP A 9 -2.18 0.48 -11.98
N VAL A 10 -3.33 -0.12 -12.26
CA VAL A 10 -3.52 -1.15 -13.30
C VAL A 10 -3.23 -0.63 -14.71
N TYR A 11 -3.51 0.64 -15.00
CA TYR A 11 -3.35 1.23 -16.33
C TYR A 11 -2.02 1.94 -16.55
N LYS A 12 -1.26 2.17 -15.51
CA LYS A 12 0.04 2.84 -15.55
C LYS A 12 1.01 2.16 -16.53
N ARG A 13 1.08 0.83 -16.52
CA ARG A 13 1.94 0.06 -17.42
C ARG A 13 1.50 0.15 -18.88
N GLN A 14 0.25 0.52 -19.17
CA GLN A 14 -0.22 0.69 -20.54
C GLN A 14 0.35 1.96 -21.19
N LEU A 15 0.78 2.94 -20.39
CA LEU A 15 1.44 4.14 -20.91
C LEU A 15 2.93 3.90 -21.19
N GLU A 16 3.55 2.96 -20.47
CA GLU A 16 4.94 2.58 -20.69
C GLU A 16 5.08 1.89 -22.05
N GLY A 17 5.84 2.51 -22.95
CA GLY A 17 6.04 2.03 -24.32
C GLY A 17 5.06 2.60 -25.36
N TYR A 18 3.98 3.26 -24.95
CA TYR A 18 3.03 3.92 -25.87
C TYR A 18 3.15 5.44 -25.86
N ALA A 19 3.67 6.02 -24.76
CA ALA A 19 3.88 7.47 -24.65
C ALA A 19 5.38 7.77 -24.49
N THR A 20 5.83 8.87 -25.09
CA THR A 20 7.19 9.37 -24.90
C THR A 20 7.35 10.07 -23.56
N ALA A 21 8.59 10.23 -23.08
CA ALA A 21 8.88 10.99 -21.85
C ALA A 21 8.29 12.41 -21.90
N ASP A 22 8.37 13.09 -23.05
CA ASP A 22 7.80 14.43 -23.25
C ASP A 22 6.26 14.45 -23.15
N GLN A 23 5.58 13.39 -23.60
CA GLN A 23 4.12 13.26 -23.51
C GLN A 23 3.65 12.97 -22.08
N LEU A 24 4.48 12.30 -21.28
CA LEU A 24 4.21 11.99 -19.88
C LEU A 24 4.58 13.12 -18.94
N LYS A 25 5.39 14.09 -19.41
CA LYS A 25 5.79 15.26 -18.64
C LYS A 25 4.55 15.98 -18.09
N ASP A 26 4.62 16.41 -16.83
CA ASP A 26 3.55 17.10 -16.11
C ASP A 26 2.27 16.23 -15.87
N SER A 27 2.36 14.90 -16.08
CA SER A 27 1.31 13.98 -15.67
C SER A 27 1.49 13.57 -14.20
N TYR A 28 0.37 13.48 -13.47
CA TYR A 28 0.34 13.11 -12.06
C TYR A 28 -0.66 11.97 -11.83
N PHE A 29 -0.32 11.09 -10.90
CA PHE A 29 -1.23 10.02 -10.49
C PHE A 29 -0.99 9.62 -9.03
N CYS A 30 -2.04 9.06 -8.41
CA CYS A 30 -1.97 8.57 -7.04
C CYS A 30 -1.47 7.13 -7.03
N ALA A 31 -0.67 6.79 -6.03
CA ALA A 31 -0.23 5.43 -5.78
C ALA A 31 -0.20 5.14 -4.28
N ASN A 32 -0.46 3.91 -3.91
CA ASN A 32 -0.39 3.47 -2.52
C ASN A 32 1.03 3.27 -2.01
N TYR A 33 1.99 3.19 -2.92
CA TYR A 33 3.40 2.96 -2.62
C TYR A 33 4.28 3.58 -3.71
N ALA A 34 5.32 4.28 -3.31
CA ALA A 34 6.36 4.79 -4.21
C ALA A 34 7.62 3.93 -4.07
N LYS A 35 8.25 3.58 -5.18
CA LYS A 35 9.53 2.84 -5.17
C LYS A 35 10.58 3.63 -4.37
N GLY A 36 11.29 2.95 -3.50
CA GLY A 36 12.28 3.55 -2.60
C GLY A 36 11.70 3.99 -1.24
N SER A 37 10.38 3.90 -1.02
CA SER A 37 9.77 4.28 0.28
C SER A 37 10.10 3.31 1.40
N SER A 38 10.37 2.04 1.10
CA SER A 38 10.79 1.03 2.06
C SER A 38 11.89 0.13 1.43
N PRO A 39 13.15 0.56 1.44
CA PRO A 39 14.25 -0.23 0.90
C PRO A 39 14.37 -1.62 1.52
N GLU A 40 14.12 -1.72 2.82
CA GLU A 40 14.16 -3.00 3.55
C GLU A 40 13.17 -4.03 2.98
N PHE A 41 11.93 -3.61 2.69
CA PHE A 41 10.95 -4.47 2.02
C PHE A 41 11.38 -4.83 0.60
N GLU A 42 11.87 -3.85 -0.16
CA GLU A 42 12.27 -4.05 -1.55
C GLU A 42 13.44 -5.04 -1.67
N ASP A 43 14.44 -4.91 -0.78
CA ASP A 43 15.58 -5.80 -0.72
C ASP A 43 15.17 -7.22 -0.26
N ALA A 44 14.31 -7.33 0.75
CA ALA A 44 13.80 -8.60 1.22
C ALA A 44 12.97 -9.32 0.14
N TYR A 45 12.10 -8.59 -0.55
CA TYR A 45 11.31 -9.13 -1.66
C TYR A 45 12.22 -9.68 -2.76
N LYS A 46 13.22 -8.90 -3.16
CA LYS A 46 14.19 -9.30 -4.18
C LYS A 46 15.03 -10.49 -3.77
N ALA A 47 15.42 -10.57 -2.50
CA ALA A 47 16.19 -11.71 -1.97
C ALA A 47 15.37 -12.99 -2.01
N GLU A 48 14.06 -12.93 -1.71
CA GLU A 48 13.17 -14.09 -1.68
C GLU A 48 12.76 -14.56 -3.08
N TYR A 49 12.41 -13.62 -3.97
CA TYR A 49 11.82 -13.95 -5.27
C TYR A 49 12.79 -13.77 -6.46
N GLY A 50 14.00 -13.24 -6.26
CA GLY A 50 15.02 -13.05 -7.30
C GLY A 50 14.74 -11.88 -8.25
N GLU A 51 13.66 -11.13 -8.05
CA GLU A 51 13.24 -10.02 -8.87
C GLU A 51 12.63 -8.89 -8.04
N ASP A 52 12.54 -7.69 -8.62
CA ASP A 52 11.84 -6.56 -8.00
C ASP A 52 10.34 -6.86 -7.90
N TYR A 53 9.66 -6.29 -6.87
CA TYR A 53 8.20 -6.45 -6.74
C TYR A 53 7.46 -5.93 -7.99
N PRO A 54 6.41 -6.65 -8.46
CA PRO A 54 5.83 -6.40 -9.77
C PRO A 54 4.97 -5.12 -9.84
N ASN A 55 4.36 -4.71 -8.72
CA ASN A 55 3.45 -3.57 -8.63
C ASN A 55 3.15 -3.18 -7.18
N GLY A 56 2.37 -2.12 -6.98
CA GLY A 56 1.97 -1.60 -5.66
C GLY A 56 1.12 -2.55 -4.81
N PHE A 57 0.58 -3.65 -5.35
CA PHE A 57 -0.18 -4.63 -4.57
C PHE A 57 0.70 -5.50 -3.68
N ALA A 58 1.96 -5.73 -4.05
CA ALA A 58 2.88 -6.50 -3.20
C ALA A 58 3.12 -5.82 -1.84
N PRO A 59 3.49 -4.52 -1.76
CA PRO A 59 3.59 -3.82 -0.48
C PRO A 59 2.24 -3.71 0.26
N LEU A 60 1.12 -3.58 -0.45
CA LEU A 60 -0.21 -3.59 0.19
C LEU A 60 -0.55 -4.96 0.80
N GLY A 61 -0.19 -6.05 0.12
CA GLY A 61 -0.35 -7.41 0.65
C GLY A 61 0.48 -7.64 1.91
N TYR A 62 1.69 -7.08 1.95
CA TYR A 62 2.53 -7.10 3.15
C TYR A 62 1.86 -6.37 4.32
N ASP A 63 1.32 -5.17 4.09
CA ASP A 63 0.62 -4.40 5.13
C ASP A 63 -0.68 -5.08 5.57
N ALA A 64 -1.39 -5.74 4.66
CA ALA A 64 -2.56 -6.55 5.03
C ALA A 64 -2.19 -7.68 5.99
N ALA A 65 -1.08 -8.38 5.73
CA ALA A 65 -0.58 -9.41 6.65
C ALA A 65 -0.17 -8.82 8.01
N LYS A 66 0.52 -7.68 8.02
CA LYS A 66 0.86 -6.96 9.27
C LYS A 66 -0.38 -6.57 10.07
N THR A 67 -1.44 -6.13 9.39
CA THR A 67 -2.72 -5.78 10.03
C THR A 67 -3.33 -6.98 10.75
N VAL A 68 -3.34 -8.14 10.10
CA VAL A 68 -3.83 -9.39 10.74
C VAL A 68 -2.96 -9.76 11.93
N VAL A 69 -1.64 -9.73 11.79
CA VAL A 69 -0.70 -10.02 12.89
C VAL A 69 -0.91 -9.08 14.07
N TYR A 70 -1.12 -7.77 13.81
CA TYR A 70 -1.42 -6.79 14.84
C TYR A 70 -2.67 -7.15 15.65
N GLY A 71 -3.77 -7.50 14.98
CA GLY A 71 -5.01 -7.90 15.64
C GLY A 71 -4.86 -9.20 16.43
N VAL A 72 -4.21 -10.21 15.84
CA VAL A 72 -3.92 -11.49 16.49
C VAL A 72 -3.08 -11.28 17.75
N GLN A 73 -2.01 -10.48 17.67
CA GLN A 73 -1.16 -10.19 18.82
C GLN A 73 -1.95 -9.56 19.98
N ALA A 74 -2.86 -8.64 19.67
CA ALA A 74 -3.69 -8.02 20.71
C ALA A 74 -4.61 -9.04 21.42
N ALA A 75 -5.17 -10.00 20.71
CA ALA A 75 -5.99 -11.07 21.30
C ALA A 75 -5.14 -12.05 22.12
N GLU A 76 -3.94 -12.40 21.66
CA GLU A 76 -2.98 -13.22 22.40
C GLU A 76 -2.51 -12.54 23.70
N ASP A 77 -2.17 -11.25 23.63
CA ASP A 77 -1.74 -10.44 24.78
C ASP A 77 -2.87 -10.31 25.83
N ALA A 78 -4.13 -10.35 25.39
CA ALA A 78 -5.30 -10.40 26.28
C ALA A 78 -5.55 -11.80 26.88
N GLY A 79 -4.77 -12.82 26.53
CA GLY A 79 -4.86 -14.19 27.03
C GLY A 79 -6.13 -14.93 26.57
N LEU A 80 -6.70 -14.55 25.42
CA LEU A 80 -7.90 -15.17 24.89
C LEU A 80 -7.59 -16.48 24.17
N GLU A 81 -8.52 -17.43 24.24
CA GLU A 81 -8.38 -18.75 23.59
C GLU A 81 -8.65 -18.65 22.10
N ALA A 82 -7.67 -19.03 21.27
CA ALA A 82 -7.76 -18.98 19.83
C ALA A 82 -8.96 -19.81 19.31
N GLY A 83 -9.70 -19.23 18.33
CA GLY A 83 -10.86 -19.85 17.71
C GLY A 83 -12.19 -19.55 18.39
N THR A 84 -12.20 -18.97 19.59
CA THR A 84 -13.43 -18.51 20.26
C THR A 84 -13.98 -17.24 19.62
N ASP A 85 -15.24 -16.92 19.87
CA ASP A 85 -15.85 -15.70 19.33
C ASP A 85 -15.30 -14.45 20.01
N GLU A 86 -14.95 -14.54 21.30
CA GLU A 86 -14.26 -13.49 22.03
C GLU A 86 -12.90 -13.17 21.41
N TYR A 87 -12.13 -14.17 21.02
CA TYR A 87 -10.84 -13.97 20.33
C TYR A 87 -11.02 -13.26 18.98
N LYS A 88 -11.98 -13.72 18.16
CA LYS A 88 -12.26 -13.09 16.87
C LYS A 88 -12.71 -11.64 17.01
N GLN A 89 -13.56 -11.38 18.02
CA GLN A 89 -14.01 -10.01 18.31
C GLN A 89 -12.84 -9.12 18.74
N ALA A 90 -11.97 -9.61 19.63
CA ALA A 90 -10.79 -8.86 20.06
C ALA A 90 -9.84 -8.54 18.90
N VAL A 91 -9.62 -9.47 17.97
CA VAL A 91 -8.86 -9.23 16.73
C VAL A 91 -9.49 -8.09 15.92
N ASN A 92 -10.79 -8.16 15.68
CA ASN A 92 -11.51 -7.14 14.91
C ASN A 92 -11.48 -5.77 15.59
N ASP A 93 -11.73 -5.72 16.90
CA ASP A 93 -11.73 -4.48 17.67
C ASP A 93 -10.35 -3.83 17.70
N ALA A 94 -9.29 -4.64 17.84
CA ALA A 94 -7.92 -4.15 17.79
C ALA A 94 -7.57 -3.56 16.43
N ILE A 95 -7.94 -4.22 15.34
CA ILE A 95 -7.72 -3.70 13.98
C ILE A 95 -8.51 -2.40 13.76
N ALA A 96 -9.79 -2.39 14.13
CA ALA A 96 -10.67 -1.25 13.91
C ALA A 96 -10.26 0.01 14.69
N SER A 97 -9.71 -0.16 15.90
CA SER A 97 -9.30 0.97 16.75
C SER A 97 -7.80 1.26 16.74
N GLY A 98 -7.01 0.41 16.09
CA GLY A 98 -5.55 0.45 16.14
C GLY A 98 -4.93 1.42 15.15
N THR A 99 -3.64 1.68 15.37
CA THR A 99 -2.76 2.35 14.43
C THR A 99 -1.75 1.34 13.91
N ILE A 100 -1.74 1.09 12.62
CA ILE A 100 -0.86 0.11 11.99
C ILE A 100 0.31 0.82 11.31
N GLU A 101 1.51 0.45 11.68
CA GLU A 101 2.73 0.93 11.03
C GLU A 101 3.09 0.00 9.87
N GLY A 102 2.58 0.34 8.68
CA GLY A 102 2.84 -0.38 7.43
C GLY A 102 4.06 0.14 6.68
N ILE A 103 4.49 -0.62 5.68
CA ILE A 103 5.54 -0.18 4.74
C ILE A 103 4.99 0.80 3.70
N THR A 104 3.68 0.82 3.49
CA THR A 104 2.99 1.80 2.64
C THR A 104 2.58 3.06 3.42
N GLY A 105 3.00 3.19 4.67
CA GLY A 105 2.70 4.29 5.59
C GLY A 105 1.93 3.84 6.82
N THR A 106 1.88 4.70 7.82
CA THR A 106 1.06 4.50 9.02
C THR A 106 -0.41 4.78 8.70
N PHE A 107 -1.32 3.93 9.15
CA PHE A 107 -2.75 4.07 8.88
C PHE A 107 -3.63 3.60 10.05
N THR A 108 -4.83 4.12 10.06
CA THR A 108 -5.95 3.71 10.92
C THR A 108 -7.13 3.33 10.03
N PHE A 109 -8.21 2.84 10.62
CA PHE A 109 -9.47 2.62 9.91
C PHE A 109 -10.54 3.60 10.38
N ASP A 110 -11.37 4.06 9.46
CA ASP A 110 -12.54 4.89 9.79
C ASP A 110 -13.78 4.06 10.15
N GLU A 111 -14.91 4.71 10.39
CA GLU A 111 -16.19 4.07 10.73
C GLU A 111 -16.76 3.17 9.63
N HIS A 112 -16.26 3.29 8.40
CA HIS A 112 -16.60 2.47 7.24
C HIS A 112 -15.59 1.34 6.99
N HIS A 113 -14.58 1.22 7.86
CA HIS A 113 -13.43 0.31 7.74
C HIS A 113 -12.52 0.64 6.55
N ASP A 114 -12.57 1.87 6.06
CA ASP A 114 -11.65 2.34 5.04
C ASP A 114 -10.32 2.82 5.67
N PRO A 115 -9.17 2.49 5.06
CA PRO A 115 -7.87 2.90 5.60
C PRO A 115 -7.64 4.40 5.41
N VAL A 116 -7.43 5.11 6.51
CA VAL A 116 -7.05 6.52 6.55
C VAL A 116 -5.53 6.61 6.57
N LYS A 117 -4.93 6.99 5.45
CA LYS A 117 -3.48 7.08 5.28
C LYS A 117 -3.10 8.10 4.22
N LYS A 118 -1.84 8.49 4.22
CA LYS A 118 -1.28 9.32 3.16
C LYS A 118 -1.19 8.55 1.85
N THR A 119 -1.36 9.27 0.74
CA THR A 119 -1.24 8.75 -0.62
C THR A 119 -0.02 9.37 -1.30
N ALA A 120 0.76 8.56 -2.00
CA ALA A 120 1.86 9.07 -2.82
C ALA A 120 1.30 9.70 -4.11
N ILE A 121 1.71 10.93 -4.37
CA ILE A 121 1.52 11.57 -5.67
C ILE A 121 2.80 11.36 -6.47
N LEU A 122 2.67 10.67 -7.59
CA LEU A 122 3.77 10.39 -8.49
C LEU A 122 3.68 11.26 -9.76
N THR A 123 4.82 11.54 -10.35
CA THR A 123 4.97 12.19 -11.65
C THR A 123 5.96 11.41 -12.50
N TYR A 124 6.08 11.73 -13.78
CA TYR A 124 7.08 11.14 -14.64
C TYR A 124 8.28 12.06 -14.80
N VAL A 125 9.48 11.55 -14.50
CA VAL A 125 10.77 12.18 -14.77
C VAL A 125 11.54 11.27 -15.72
N ASP A 126 11.92 11.77 -16.87
CA ASP A 126 12.58 11.00 -17.93
C ASP A 126 11.85 9.69 -18.29
N GLY A 127 10.51 9.75 -18.31
CA GLY A 127 9.65 8.60 -18.63
C GLY A 127 9.51 7.57 -17.50
N LYS A 128 10.04 7.83 -16.30
CA LYS A 128 9.93 6.95 -15.13
C LYS A 128 9.09 7.61 -14.04
N PRO A 129 8.26 6.83 -13.34
CA PRO A 129 7.51 7.34 -12.19
C PRO A 129 8.44 7.68 -11.03
N GLU A 130 8.31 8.88 -10.50
CA GLU A 130 9.02 9.34 -9.30
C GLU A 130 8.05 9.95 -8.29
N LEU A 131 8.38 9.84 -7.01
CA LEU A 131 7.61 10.46 -5.94
C LEU A 131 7.70 11.99 -6.05
N LYS A 132 6.55 12.64 -6.19
CA LYS A 132 6.42 14.08 -6.14
C LYS A 132 6.21 14.58 -4.71
N GLU A 133 5.22 14.02 -4.03
CA GLU A 133 4.86 14.36 -2.65
C GLU A 133 3.96 13.30 -2.01
N MET A 134 3.86 13.35 -0.67
CA MET A 134 2.90 12.57 0.09
C MET A 134 1.74 13.50 0.50
N PHE A 135 0.54 13.13 0.09
CA PHE A 135 -0.69 13.89 0.36
C PHE A 135 -1.48 13.27 1.53
#